data_b0ddd0141b96c4a0a84ce472ff76d604
#
_entry.id   b0ddd0141b96c4a0a84ce472ff76d604
#
_cell.length_a   1.000
_cell.length_b   1.000
_cell.length_c   1.000
_cell.angle_alpha   90.00
_cell.angle_beta   90.00
_cell.angle_gamma   90.00
#
_symmetry.space_group_name_H-M   'P 1'
#
loop_
_entity.id
_entity.type
_entity.pdbx_description
1 polymer ?
#
loop_
_entity_poly.entity_id
_entity_poly.type
_entity_poly.pdbx_seq_one_letter_code
_entity_poly.pdbx_strand_id
1 'polypeptide(L)'
;MTEIAAQSYLSHAKFKAVVDFVETLVNFFPNQTENLNKFLVSLLEWLRSNRYQSLSQNIYKAKVEELSDLFQPWGPASDSWASGGCAGSSPEKRGYPCALWTLFHSLMAASHDKDTAWSVGNISTVARSMVTYITLLFSCRDCARHFQVTTTHPA
;
A
#
# COMPACT_ATOMS: atom_id res chain seq x y z
N MET A 1 3.80 3.91 -1.40
CA MET A 1 4.94 3.90 -0.42
C MET A 1 5.14 5.24 0.28
N THR A 2 4.63 6.33 -0.26
CA THR A 2 4.81 7.71 0.26
C THR A 2 4.37 7.91 1.71
N GLU A 3 3.19 7.42 2.09
CA GLU A 3 2.68 7.55 3.47
C GLU A 3 3.53 6.79 4.50
N ILE A 4 4.03 5.62 4.13
CA ILE A 4 4.92 4.84 5.00
C ILE A 4 6.24 5.60 5.19
N ALA A 5 6.77 6.15 4.10
CA ALA A 5 7.99 6.94 4.12
C ALA A 5 7.83 8.30 4.83
N ALA A 6 6.61 8.77 5.06
CA ALA A 6 6.34 10.00 5.82
C ALA A 6 6.34 9.78 7.35
N GLN A 7 6.31 8.53 7.82
CA GLN A 7 6.32 8.22 9.25
C GLN A 7 7.76 8.30 9.79
N SER A 8 8.04 9.22 10.70
CA SER A 8 9.38 9.34 11.32
C SER A 8 9.83 8.05 12.02
N TYR A 9 8.86 7.28 12.50
CA TYR A 9 9.08 6.04 13.21
C TYR A 9 7.87 5.11 13.06
N LEU A 10 8.12 3.84 12.79
CA LEU A 10 7.09 2.80 12.75
C LEU A 10 7.03 2.09 14.11
N SER A 11 5.99 2.37 14.89
CA SER A 11 5.65 1.56 16.07
C SER A 11 5.32 0.13 15.64
N HIS A 12 5.28 -0.81 16.58
CA HIS A 12 4.96 -2.20 16.30
C HIS A 12 3.65 -2.37 15.49
N ALA A 13 2.59 -1.64 15.86
CA ALA A 13 1.31 -1.68 15.13
C ALA A 13 1.43 -1.13 13.70
N LYS A 14 2.13 -0.01 13.52
CA LYS A 14 2.39 0.57 12.20
C LYS A 14 3.27 -0.34 11.35
N PHE A 15 4.30 -0.93 11.96
CA PHE A 15 5.18 -1.87 11.27
C PHE A 15 4.40 -3.09 10.77
N LYS A 16 3.56 -3.67 11.62
CA LYS A 16 2.68 -4.76 11.21
C LYS A 16 1.76 -4.36 10.06
N ALA A 17 1.17 -3.16 10.10
CA ALA A 17 0.33 -2.64 9.03
C ALA A 17 1.08 -2.52 7.69
N VAL A 18 2.37 -2.12 7.74
CA VAL A 18 3.23 -2.07 6.55
C VAL A 18 3.46 -3.48 5.99
N VAL A 19 3.80 -4.44 6.84
CA VAL A 19 4.00 -5.85 6.42
C VAL A 19 2.74 -6.40 5.77
N ASP A 20 1.59 -6.28 6.43
CA ASP A 20 0.30 -6.77 5.95
C ASP A 20 -0.08 -6.12 4.60
N PHE A 21 0.22 -4.82 4.44
CA PHE A 21 -0.06 -4.11 3.19
C PHE A 21 0.87 -4.56 2.04
N VAL A 22 2.17 -4.70 2.29
CA VAL A 22 3.11 -5.19 1.27
C VAL A 22 2.79 -6.63 0.88
N GLU A 23 2.41 -7.48 1.84
CA GLU A 23 1.94 -8.83 1.56
C GLU A 23 0.66 -8.84 0.69
N THR A 24 -0.27 -7.92 0.96
CA THR A 24 -1.46 -7.74 0.13
C THR A 24 -1.09 -7.36 -1.30
N LEU A 25 -0.09 -6.48 -1.48
CA LEU A 25 0.40 -6.12 -2.82
C LEU A 25 1.05 -7.32 -3.53
N VAL A 26 1.89 -8.10 -2.85
CA VAL A 26 2.49 -9.32 -3.43
C VAL A 26 1.42 -10.27 -3.94
N ASN A 27 0.36 -10.47 -3.16
CA ASN A 27 -0.66 -11.48 -3.47
C ASN A 27 -1.71 -11.03 -4.49
N PHE A 28 -2.08 -9.75 -4.47
CA PHE A 28 -3.29 -9.27 -5.17
C PHE A 28 -3.05 -8.11 -6.14
N PHE A 29 -1.84 -7.55 -6.26
CA PHE A 29 -1.61 -6.49 -7.23
C PHE A 29 -1.82 -7.04 -8.66
N PRO A 30 -2.74 -6.47 -9.46
CA PRO A 30 -3.04 -6.98 -10.78
C PRO A 30 -1.91 -6.68 -11.77
N ASN A 31 -1.72 -7.57 -12.75
CA ASN A 31 -0.77 -7.37 -13.86
C ASN A 31 0.66 -7.00 -13.41
N GLN A 32 1.17 -7.66 -12.36
CA GLN A 32 2.53 -7.43 -11.89
C GLN A 32 3.54 -7.76 -12.99
N THR A 33 4.42 -6.81 -13.29
CA THR A 33 5.63 -7.09 -14.05
C THR A 33 6.58 -7.95 -13.20
N GLU A 34 7.47 -8.70 -13.87
CA GLU A 34 8.47 -9.51 -13.16
C GLU A 34 9.33 -8.65 -12.21
N ASN A 35 9.73 -7.46 -12.66
CA ASN A 35 10.53 -6.53 -11.85
C ASN A 35 9.76 -6.00 -10.64
N LEU A 36 8.49 -5.64 -10.79
CA LEU A 36 7.65 -5.21 -9.67
C LEU A 36 7.43 -6.36 -8.67
N ASN A 37 7.21 -7.58 -9.15
CA ASN A 37 7.07 -8.74 -8.28
C ASN A 37 8.35 -9.00 -7.47
N LYS A 38 9.52 -9.03 -8.12
CA LYS A 38 10.82 -9.16 -7.44
C LYS A 38 11.03 -8.09 -6.39
N PHE A 39 10.72 -6.84 -6.71
CA PHE A 39 10.80 -5.72 -5.77
C PHE A 39 9.90 -5.95 -4.54
N LEU A 40 8.62 -6.26 -4.75
CA LEU A 40 7.65 -6.45 -3.66
C LEU A 40 8.00 -7.64 -2.78
N VAL A 41 8.39 -8.77 -3.37
CA VAL A 41 8.80 -9.98 -2.63
C VAL A 41 10.05 -9.69 -1.79
N SER A 42 11.09 -9.08 -2.38
CA SER A 42 12.33 -8.74 -1.66
C SER A 42 12.07 -7.75 -0.51
N LEU A 43 11.19 -6.77 -0.74
CA LEU A 43 10.79 -5.83 0.32
C LEU A 43 10.05 -6.54 1.45
N LEU A 44 9.14 -7.46 1.13
CA LEU A 44 8.39 -8.24 2.12
C LEU A 44 9.31 -9.13 2.96
N GLU A 45 10.24 -9.83 2.32
CA GLU A 45 11.22 -10.67 3.00
C GLU A 45 12.10 -9.86 3.94
N TRP A 46 12.59 -8.70 3.48
CA TRP A 46 13.37 -7.80 4.32
C TRP A 46 12.54 -7.27 5.51
N LEU A 47 11.29 -6.86 5.30
CA LEU A 47 10.41 -6.42 6.37
C LEU A 47 10.18 -7.55 7.39
N ARG A 48 9.94 -8.77 6.93
CA ARG A 48 9.73 -9.94 7.81
C ARG A 48 10.96 -10.31 8.63
N SER A 49 12.17 -10.16 8.06
CA SER A 49 13.41 -10.39 8.80
C SER A 49 13.64 -9.36 9.92
N ASN A 50 13.05 -8.17 9.81
CA ASN A 50 13.18 -7.08 10.77
C ASN A 50 11.95 -6.87 11.68
N ARG A 51 11.02 -7.82 11.69
CA ARG A 51 9.68 -7.70 12.34
C ARG A 51 9.67 -7.36 13.84
N TYR A 52 10.78 -7.48 14.53
CA TYR A 52 10.88 -7.19 15.97
C TYR A 52 11.67 -5.91 16.27
N GLN A 53 12.16 -5.24 15.26
CA GLN A 53 12.94 -4.03 15.41
C GLN A 53 12.09 -2.80 15.13
N SER A 54 12.37 -1.75 15.84
CA SER A 54 11.84 -0.43 15.51
C SER A 54 12.45 0.03 14.19
N LEU A 55 11.62 0.38 13.24
CA LEU A 55 12.08 0.80 11.93
C LEU A 55 12.00 2.32 11.81
N SER A 56 13.16 2.97 11.62
CA SER A 56 13.19 4.39 11.32
C SER A 56 12.86 4.66 9.84
N GLN A 57 12.34 5.84 9.58
CA GLN A 57 12.04 6.32 8.23
C GLN A 57 13.24 6.18 7.28
N ASN A 58 14.43 6.56 7.75
CA ASN A 58 15.63 6.57 6.91
C ASN A 58 16.03 5.15 6.47
N ILE A 59 15.95 4.18 7.37
CA ILE A 59 16.24 2.77 7.06
C ILE A 59 15.25 2.22 6.04
N TYR A 60 13.95 2.53 6.22
CA TYR A 60 12.91 2.12 5.28
C TYR A 60 13.13 2.74 3.89
N LYS A 61 13.38 4.06 3.84
CA LYS A 61 13.64 4.77 2.57
C LYS A 61 14.87 4.22 1.85
N ALA A 62 15.99 4.07 2.56
CA ALA A 62 17.21 3.54 1.98
C ALA A 62 17.00 2.14 1.38
N LYS A 63 16.22 1.28 2.06
CA LYS A 63 15.91 -0.05 1.52
C LYS A 63 15.00 -0.01 0.30
N VAL A 64 14.01 0.87 0.29
CA VAL A 64 13.14 1.05 -0.89
C VAL A 64 13.93 1.59 -2.08
N GLU A 65 14.85 2.54 -1.86
CA GLU A 65 15.74 3.08 -2.89
C GLU A 65 16.66 1.98 -3.43
N GLU A 66 17.36 1.24 -2.57
CA GLU A 66 18.23 0.12 -2.95
C GLU A 66 17.49 -0.89 -3.85
N LEU A 67 16.30 -1.33 -3.43
CA LEU A 67 15.51 -2.29 -4.21
C LEU A 67 14.95 -1.68 -5.50
N SER A 68 14.62 -0.39 -5.50
CA SER A 68 14.16 0.32 -6.70
C SER A 68 15.27 0.44 -7.74
N ASP A 69 16.48 0.73 -7.32
CA ASP A 69 17.66 0.78 -8.20
C ASP A 69 18.00 -0.60 -8.78
N LEU A 70 17.87 -1.64 -7.95
CA LEU A 70 18.17 -3.01 -8.34
C LEU A 70 17.15 -3.57 -9.36
N PHE A 71 15.86 -3.38 -9.12
CA PHE A 71 14.80 -4.03 -9.89
C PHE A 71 14.11 -3.12 -10.89
N GLN A 72 14.26 -1.79 -10.78
CA GLN A 72 13.59 -0.82 -11.66
C GLN A 72 12.08 -1.10 -11.85
N PRO A 73 11.31 -1.26 -10.75
CA PRO A 73 9.95 -1.81 -10.79
C PRO A 73 8.94 -0.95 -11.52
N TRP A 74 9.25 0.34 -11.68
CA TRP A 74 8.31 1.32 -12.24
C TRP A 74 8.45 1.53 -13.75
N GLY A 75 9.44 0.91 -14.39
CA GLY A 75 9.79 1.22 -15.77
C GLY A 75 10.33 2.65 -15.93
N PRO A 76 10.51 3.13 -17.17
CA PRO A 76 10.86 4.53 -17.41
C PRO A 76 9.74 5.41 -16.83
N ALA A 77 10.16 6.45 -16.10
CA ALA A 77 9.24 7.39 -15.44
C ALA A 77 8.21 7.93 -16.45
N SER A 78 7.04 7.36 -16.45
CA SER A 78 5.90 7.94 -17.11
C SER A 78 5.12 8.72 -16.07
N ASP A 79 4.70 9.94 -16.39
CA ASP A 79 3.75 10.73 -15.59
C ASP A 79 2.37 10.05 -15.48
N SER A 80 2.37 8.72 -15.51
CA SER A 80 1.19 7.88 -15.77
C SER A 80 0.13 7.94 -14.67
N TRP A 81 0.49 8.22 -13.42
CA TRP A 81 -0.50 8.39 -12.37
C TRP A 81 -1.30 9.70 -12.56
N ALA A 82 -0.67 10.73 -13.11
CA ALA A 82 -1.36 11.98 -13.50
C ALA A 82 -2.25 11.76 -14.73
N SER A 83 -1.84 10.91 -15.66
CA SER A 83 -2.64 10.57 -16.86
C SER A 83 -3.81 9.64 -16.58
N GLY A 84 -3.80 8.90 -15.46
CA GLY A 84 -4.82 7.93 -15.06
C GLY A 84 -6.09 8.54 -14.41
N GLY A 85 -6.43 9.80 -14.65
CA GLY A 85 -7.63 10.43 -14.10
C GLY A 85 -7.48 10.95 -12.65
N CYS A 86 -6.30 10.81 -12.05
CA CYS A 86 -5.99 11.34 -10.74
C CYS A 86 -5.29 12.72 -10.78
N ALA A 87 -5.12 13.30 -11.95
CA ALA A 87 -4.66 14.68 -12.08
C ALA A 87 -5.68 15.64 -11.44
N GLY A 88 -5.22 16.43 -10.48
CA GLY A 88 -6.04 17.46 -9.86
C GLY A 88 -6.09 18.74 -10.67
N SER A 89 -6.97 19.66 -10.28
CA SER A 89 -7.00 21.02 -10.81
C SER A 89 -5.80 21.87 -10.39
N SER A 90 -5.04 21.41 -9.42
CA SER A 90 -3.73 21.94 -9.02
C SER A 90 -2.86 20.82 -8.45
N PRO A 91 -1.52 21.00 -8.35
CA PRO A 91 -0.61 19.98 -7.82
C PRO A 91 -0.97 19.48 -6.42
N GLU A 92 -1.64 20.31 -5.61
CA GLU A 92 -2.01 20.00 -4.22
C GLU A 92 -3.33 19.24 -4.12
N LYS A 93 -4.07 19.10 -5.23
CA LYS A 93 -5.41 18.49 -5.23
C LYS A 93 -5.44 17.16 -5.95
N ARG A 94 -6.20 16.21 -5.39
CA ARG A 94 -6.43 14.83 -5.86
C ARG A 94 -5.21 13.93 -5.76
N GLY A 95 -4.28 13.95 -6.67
CA GLY A 95 -3.02 13.22 -6.65
C GLY A 95 -3.03 11.88 -5.93
N TYR A 96 -2.19 11.77 -4.90
CA TYR A 96 -1.97 10.55 -4.13
C TYR A 96 -3.23 9.88 -3.53
N PRO A 97 -4.19 10.60 -2.89
CA PRO A 97 -5.39 9.94 -2.39
C PRO A 97 -6.21 9.26 -3.48
N CYS A 98 -6.33 9.88 -4.64
CA CYS A 98 -7.01 9.29 -5.79
C CYS A 98 -6.31 8.02 -6.28
N ALA A 99 -4.99 8.05 -6.42
CA ALA A 99 -4.19 6.88 -6.81
C ALA A 99 -4.32 5.74 -5.78
N LEU A 100 -4.34 6.08 -4.48
CA LEU A 100 -4.51 5.11 -3.41
C LEU A 100 -5.90 4.44 -3.48
N TRP A 101 -6.95 5.18 -3.73
CA TRP A 101 -8.30 4.61 -3.92
C TRP A 101 -8.37 3.71 -5.14
N THR A 102 -7.77 4.12 -6.26
CA THR A 102 -7.67 3.28 -7.47
C THR A 102 -6.95 1.96 -7.17
N LEU A 103 -5.83 2.02 -6.44
CA LEU A 103 -5.10 0.85 -6.00
C LEU A 103 -5.98 -0.09 -5.14
N PHE A 104 -6.67 0.46 -4.15
CA PHE A 104 -7.54 -0.34 -3.28
C PHE A 104 -8.66 -1.04 -4.05
N HIS A 105 -9.34 -0.34 -4.97
CA HIS A 105 -10.36 -0.96 -5.82
C HIS A 105 -9.77 -2.07 -6.69
N SER A 106 -8.59 -1.86 -7.26
CA SER A 106 -7.90 -2.86 -8.07
C SER A 106 -7.53 -4.11 -7.25
N LEU A 107 -7.05 -3.94 -6.01
CA LEU A 107 -6.75 -5.05 -5.12
C LEU A 107 -8.01 -5.82 -4.70
N MET A 108 -9.12 -5.12 -4.43
CA MET A 108 -10.39 -5.75 -4.10
C MET A 108 -10.92 -6.57 -5.28
N ALA A 109 -10.90 -6.03 -6.49
CA ALA A 109 -11.29 -6.75 -7.70
C ALA A 109 -10.43 -7.99 -7.93
N ALA A 110 -9.10 -7.84 -7.87
CA ALA A 110 -8.17 -8.95 -8.06
C ALA A 110 -8.28 -10.02 -6.97
N SER A 111 -8.65 -9.65 -5.75
CA SER A 111 -8.90 -10.62 -4.68
C SER A 111 -10.17 -11.43 -4.93
N HIS A 112 -11.20 -10.82 -5.51
CA HIS A 112 -12.43 -11.50 -5.91
C HIS A 112 -12.17 -12.49 -7.04
N ASP A 113 -11.41 -12.11 -8.05
CA ASP A 113 -11.14 -12.97 -9.23
C ASP A 113 -10.29 -14.20 -8.90
N LYS A 114 -9.45 -14.11 -7.86
CA LYS A 114 -8.65 -15.26 -7.36
C LYS A 114 -9.47 -16.26 -6.54
N ASP A 115 -10.68 -15.89 -6.17
CA ASP A 115 -11.58 -16.73 -5.38
C ASP A 115 -12.55 -17.52 -6.29
N THR A 116 -12.05 -18.57 -6.91
CA THR A 116 -12.90 -19.55 -7.63
C THR A 116 -13.81 -20.38 -6.70
N ALA A 117 -13.69 -20.20 -5.39
CA ALA A 117 -14.50 -20.86 -4.37
C ALA A 117 -14.83 -19.87 -3.25
N TRP A 118 -15.81 -19.00 -3.44
CA TRP A 118 -16.53 -18.25 -2.37
C TRP A 118 -15.79 -18.10 -1.02
N SER A 119 -14.47 -17.89 -1.04
CA SER A 119 -13.76 -17.65 0.21
C SER A 119 -13.82 -16.15 0.51
N VAL A 120 -14.85 -15.75 1.23
CA VAL A 120 -14.99 -14.44 1.91
C VAL A 120 -13.67 -14.04 2.60
N GLY A 121 -12.74 -14.98 2.78
CA GLY A 121 -11.44 -14.84 3.39
C GLY A 121 -10.51 -13.86 2.69
N ASN A 122 -10.35 -13.90 1.37
CA ASN A 122 -9.41 -13.03 0.65
C ASN A 122 -9.91 -11.60 0.56
N ILE A 123 -11.19 -11.39 0.23
CA ILE A 123 -11.82 -10.07 0.24
C ILE A 123 -11.70 -9.44 1.63
N SER A 124 -11.97 -10.21 2.69
CA SER A 124 -11.84 -9.70 4.06
C SER A 124 -10.41 -9.38 4.44
N THR A 125 -9.42 -10.10 3.90
CA THR A 125 -7.99 -9.84 4.12
C THR A 125 -7.57 -8.54 3.45
N VAL A 126 -7.92 -8.33 2.18
CA VAL A 126 -7.64 -7.07 1.47
C VAL A 126 -8.33 -5.90 2.16
N ALA A 127 -9.63 -6.01 2.47
CA ALA A 127 -10.38 -4.95 3.15
C ALA A 127 -9.77 -4.60 4.52
N ARG A 128 -9.36 -5.59 5.30
CA ARG A 128 -8.70 -5.38 6.59
C ARG A 128 -7.36 -4.67 6.43
N SER A 129 -6.56 -5.06 5.43
CA SER A 129 -5.30 -4.40 5.12
C SER A 129 -5.50 -2.92 4.76
N MET A 130 -6.52 -2.62 3.93
CA MET A 130 -6.90 -1.25 3.58
C MET A 130 -7.30 -0.42 4.80
N VAL A 131 -8.22 -0.93 5.62
CA VAL A 131 -8.68 -0.24 6.85
C VAL A 131 -7.51 0.03 7.77
N THR A 132 -6.65 -0.96 8.00
CA THR A 132 -5.47 -0.85 8.86
C THR A 132 -4.47 0.18 8.30
N TYR A 133 -4.22 0.16 6.99
CA TYR A 133 -3.36 1.12 6.31
C TYR A 133 -3.87 2.56 6.50
N ILE A 134 -5.15 2.81 6.20
CA ILE A 134 -5.74 4.15 6.32
C ILE A 134 -5.72 4.62 7.78
N THR A 135 -6.12 3.77 8.70
CA THR A 135 -6.22 4.14 10.13
C THR A 135 -4.85 4.47 10.75
N LEU A 136 -3.81 3.70 10.42
CA LEU A 136 -2.52 3.81 11.09
C LEU A 136 -1.48 4.63 10.34
N LEU A 137 -1.53 4.63 9.01
CA LEU A 137 -0.46 5.17 8.19
C LEU A 137 -0.85 6.43 7.42
N PHE A 138 -2.15 6.66 7.14
CA PHE A 138 -2.56 7.80 6.33
C PHE A 138 -2.31 9.12 7.06
N SER A 139 -1.72 10.10 6.37
CA SER A 139 -1.28 11.36 6.97
C SER A 139 -2.45 12.28 7.33
N CYS A 140 -3.53 12.27 6.53
CA CYS A 140 -4.75 13.01 6.84
C CYS A 140 -5.52 12.35 7.99
N ARG A 141 -5.28 12.79 9.22
CA ARG A 141 -5.90 12.20 10.41
C ARG A 141 -7.42 12.32 10.45
N ASP A 142 -7.96 13.45 9.99
CA ASP A 142 -9.41 13.63 9.90
C ASP A 142 -10.03 12.70 8.86
N CYS A 143 -9.36 12.51 7.71
CA CYS A 143 -9.78 11.54 6.70
C CYS A 143 -9.78 10.11 7.26
N ALA A 144 -8.72 9.72 7.96
CA ALA A 144 -8.60 8.40 8.58
C ALA A 144 -9.68 8.15 9.63
N ARG A 145 -9.96 9.16 10.46
CA ARG A 145 -11.03 9.09 11.47
C ARG A 145 -12.43 8.95 10.83
N HIS A 146 -12.75 9.75 9.82
CA HIS A 146 -14.01 9.64 9.10
C HIS A 146 -14.17 8.28 8.46
N PHE A 147 -13.13 7.78 7.80
CA PHE A 147 -13.14 6.46 7.20
C PHE A 147 -13.39 5.37 8.25
N GLN A 148 -12.70 5.42 9.38
CA GLN A 148 -12.87 4.45 10.47
C GLN A 148 -14.31 4.44 11.00
N VAL A 149 -14.90 5.59 11.27
CA VAL A 149 -16.30 5.68 11.75
C VAL A 149 -17.25 5.06 10.73
N THR A 150 -17.11 5.37 9.45
CA THR A 150 -17.98 4.84 8.38
C THR A 150 -17.84 3.32 8.22
N THR A 151 -16.64 2.77 8.43
CA THR A 151 -16.39 1.31 8.27
C THR A 151 -16.76 0.49 9.50
N THR A 152 -16.79 1.11 10.70
CA THR A 152 -17.16 0.42 11.94
C THR A 152 -18.65 0.52 12.27
N HIS A 153 -19.34 1.51 11.73
CA HIS A 153 -20.79 1.70 11.88
C HIS A 153 -21.43 1.85 10.50
N PRO A 154 -21.54 0.75 9.70
CA PRO A 154 -22.31 0.81 8.48
C PRO A 154 -23.78 1.12 8.85
N ALA A 155 -24.34 2.13 8.18
CA ALA A 155 -25.73 2.56 8.36
C ALA A 155 -26.70 1.45 7.99
#